data_631395b7616b4076e2e6a4fe070eac12
#
_entry.id   631395b7616b4076e2e6a4fe070eac12
#
_cell.length_a   1.000
_cell.length_b   1.000
_cell.length_c   1.000
_cell.angle_alpha   90.00
_cell.angle_beta   90.00
_cell.angle_gamma   90.00
#
_symmetry.space_group_name_H-M   'P 1'
#
loop_
_entity.id
_entity.type
_entity.pdbx_description
1 polymer ?
#
loop_
_entity_poly.entity_id
_entity_poly.type
_entity_poly.pdbx_seq_one_letter_code
_entity_poly.pdbx_strand_id
1 'polypeptide(L)'
;MKLIFIRHGEPDYEHDTLTPKGWRETELLSNRISKLNVRDFYCSPLGRAKDTASLTLKKMGRTATVLDWLQEVPKSVTDPETGKKHVPWDFMPDFWTVQCDLYDKDKWFKNHIMVEG
;
A
#
# COMPACT_ATOMS: atom_id res chain seq x y z
N MET A 1 -10.19 -20.65 -7.21
CA MET A 1 -10.32 -19.19 -6.96
C MET A 1 -9.11 -18.49 -7.57
N LYS A 2 -9.29 -17.35 -8.23
CA LYS A 2 -8.21 -16.52 -8.77
C LYS A 2 -8.30 -15.13 -8.14
N LEU A 3 -7.18 -14.65 -7.59
CA LEU A 3 -7.05 -13.31 -7.04
C LEU A 3 -6.16 -12.48 -7.96
N ILE A 4 -6.54 -11.23 -8.19
CA ILE A 4 -5.76 -10.26 -8.96
C ILE A 4 -5.45 -9.10 -8.01
N PHE A 5 -4.19 -8.92 -7.68
CA PHE A 5 -3.71 -7.80 -6.89
C PHE A 5 -3.23 -6.70 -7.84
N ILE A 6 -3.71 -5.49 -7.60
CA ILE A 6 -3.36 -4.31 -8.38
C ILE A 6 -2.79 -3.29 -7.42
N ARG A 7 -1.54 -2.90 -7.65
CA ARG A 7 -0.91 -1.78 -6.96
C ARG A 7 -1.44 -0.47 -7.56
N HIS A 8 -1.55 0.58 -6.75
CA HIS A 8 -1.91 1.90 -7.23
C HIS A 8 -0.97 2.39 -8.33
N GLY A 9 -1.49 3.22 -9.24
CA GLY A 9 -0.70 3.95 -10.23
C GLY A 9 0.29 4.91 -9.56
N GLU A 10 1.11 5.60 -10.35
CA GLU A 10 2.10 6.54 -9.81
C GLU A 10 1.41 7.56 -8.90
N PRO A 11 1.76 7.59 -7.59
CA PRO A 11 1.04 8.37 -6.61
C PRO A 11 1.54 9.80 -6.50
N ASP A 12 0.61 10.71 -6.23
CA ASP A 12 0.86 11.98 -5.59
C ASP A 12 0.58 11.80 -4.09
N TYR A 13 1.63 11.63 -3.30
CA TYR A 13 1.50 11.38 -1.86
C TYR A 13 1.02 12.59 -1.08
N GLU A 14 1.27 13.80 -1.56
CA GLU A 14 0.87 15.05 -0.90
C GLU A 14 -0.66 15.20 -0.89
N HIS A 15 -1.31 14.81 -1.98
CA HIS A 15 -2.77 14.94 -2.14
C HIS A 15 -3.51 13.59 -2.03
N ASP A 16 -2.80 12.50 -1.74
CA ASP A 16 -3.33 11.12 -1.72
C ASP A 16 -4.15 10.77 -2.97
N THR A 17 -3.61 11.11 -4.14
CA THR A 17 -4.20 10.86 -5.46
C THR A 17 -3.14 10.30 -6.42
N LEU A 18 -3.36 10.45 -7.72
CA LEU A 18 -2.43 10.01 -8.77
C LEU A 18 -1.83 11.21 -9.51
N THR A 19 -0.57 11.07 -9.92
CA THR A 19 0.04 11.99 -10.88
C THR A 19 -0.62 11.89 -12.25
N PRO A 20 -0.38 12.84 -13.17
CA PRO A 20 -0.85 12.73 -14.55
C PRO A 20 -0.40 11.44 -15.24
N LYS A 21 0.76 10.89 -14.88
CA LYS A 21 1.24 9.60 -15.37
C LYS A 21 0.43 8.46 -14.74
N GLY A 22 0.18 8.49 -13.43
CA GLY A 22 -0.65 7.51 -12.73
C GLY A 22 -2.07 7.42 -13.30
N TRP A 23 -2.66 8.53 -13.70
CA TRP A 23 -3.96 8.55 -14.38
C TRP A 23 -3.94 7.86 -15.74
N ARG A 24 -2.87 8.03 -16.54
CA ARG A 24 -2.68 7.30 -17.81
C ARG A 24 -2.49 5.80 -17.58
N GLU A 25 -1.75 5.42 -16.54
CA GLU A 25 -1.60 4.01 -16.13
C GLU A 25 -2.95 3.39 -15.76
N THR A 26 -3.78 4.13 -15.03
CA THR A 26 -5.13 3.71 -14.63
C THR A 26 -6.06 3.54 -15.85
N GLU A 27 -5.95 4.37 -16.85
CA GLU A 27 -6.68 4.22 -18.11
C GLU A 27 -6.29 2.92 -18.83
N LEU A 28 -5.00 2.65 -18.97
CA LEU A 28 -4.50 1.41 -19.57
C LEU A 28 -4.95 0.19 -18.77
N LEU A 29 -4.89 0.27 -17.44
CA LEU A 29 -5.36 -0.77 -16.53
C LEU A 29 -6.86 -1.05 -16.76
N SER A 30 -7.68 0.00 -16.85
CA SER A 30 -9.12 -0.12 -17.07
C SER A 30 -9.45 -0.85 -18.37
N ASN A 31 -8.68 -0.58 -19.42
CA ASN A 31 -8.82 -1.24 -20.73
C ASN A 31 -8.51 -2.74 -20.67
N ARG A 32 -7.62 -3.15 -19.78
CA ARG A 32 -7.25 -4.56 -19.57
C ARG A 32 -8.23 -5.27 -18.66
N ILE A 33 -8.50 -4.72 -17.48
CA ILE A 33 -9.31 -5.37 -16.45
C ILE A 33 -10.77 -5.49 -16.90
N SER A 34 -11.30 -4.51 -17.61
CA SER A 34 -12.68 -4.56 -18.12
C SER A 34 -12.97 -5.72 -19.09
N LYS A 35 -11.94 -6.35 -19.62
CA LYS A 35 -12.06 -7.56 -20.47
C LYS A 35 -12.08 -8.86 -19.69
N LEU A 36 -11.82 -8.80 -18.38
CA LEU A 36 -11.79 -9.97 -17.52
C LEU A 36 -13.14 -10.19 -16.85
N ASN A 37 -13.50 -11.46 -16.64
CA ASN A 37 -14.67 -11.81 -15.84
C ASN A 37 -14.30 -11.74 -14.35
N VAL A 38 -14.43 -10.55 -13.77
CA VAL A 38 -14.20 -10.30 -12.34
C VAL A 38 -15.52 -10.17 -11.63
N ARG A 39 -15.72 -10.97 -10.57
CA ARG A 39 -16.95 -10.99 -9.81
C ARG A 39 -16.99 -9.93 -8.72
N ASP A 40 -15.95 -9.87 -7.89
CA ASP A 40 -15.90 -9.05 -6.70
C ASP A 40 -14.70 -8.09 -6.76
N PHE A 41 -14.92 -6.86 -6.31
CA PHE A 41 -13.90 -5.82 -6.27
C PHE A 41 -13.73 -5.34 -4.83
N TYR A 42 -12.50 -5.25 -4.41
CA TYR A 42 -12.10 -4.72 -3.10
C TYR A 42 -11.09 -3.61 -3.28
N CYS A 43 -11.12 -2.63 -2.41
CA CYS A 43 -10.25 -1.46 -2.51
C CYS A 43 -9.77 -1.00 -1.13
N SER A 44 -8.56 -0.47 -1.09
CA SER A 44 -8.04 0.26 0.07
C SER A 44 -8.82 1.57 0.29
N PRO A 45 -8.93 2.07 1.53
CA PRO A 45 -9.53 3.37 1.83
C PRO A 45 -8.73 4.56 1.29
N LEU A 46 -7.44 4.39 0.94
CA LEU A 46 -6.56 5.45 0.48
C LEU A 46 -7.00 6.02 -0.87
N GLY A 47 -6.87 7.36 -1.03
CA GLY A 47 -7.30 8.09 -2.22
C GLY A 47 -6.65 7.56 -3.50
N ARG A 48 -5.33 7.43 -3.52
CA ARG A 48 -4.58 6.87 -4.66
C ARG A 48 -5.04 5.47 -5.10
N ALA A 49 -5.49 4.64 -4.16
CA ALA A 49 -6.02 3.32 -4.47
C ALA A 49 -7.44 3.40 -5.08
N LYS A 50 -8.29 4.27 -4.53
CA LYS A 50 -9.63 4.55 -5.06
C LYS A 50 -9.56 5.13 -6.47
N ASP A 51 -8.65 6.08 -6.70
CA ASP A 51 -8.42 6.69 -8.01
C ASP A 51 -7.96 5.64 -9.02
N THR A 52 -7.04 4.75 -8.62
CA THR A 52 -6.59 3.64 -9.48
C THR A 52 -7.74 2.71 -9.85
N ALA A 53 -8.67 2.43 -8.95
CA ALA A 53 -9.82 1.57 -9.22
C ALA A 53 -10.92 2.28 -10.05
N SER A 54 -11.01 3.60 -9.95
CA SER A 54 -12.16 4.40 -10.38
C SER A 54 -12.56 4.19 -11.85
N LEU A 55 -11.59 4.29 -12.76
CA LEU A 55 -11.87 4.14 -14.21
C LEU A 55 -12.30 2.72 -14.57
N THR A 56 -11.71 1.72 -13.92
CA THR A 56 -12.11 0.30 -14.11
C THR A 56 -13.53 0.07 -13.63
N LEU A 57 -13.86 0.51 -12.43
CA LEU A 57 -15.18 0.35 -11.84
C LEU A 57 -16.24 1.08 -12.63
N LYS A 58 -15.98 2.33 -13.04
CA LYS A 58 -16.85 3.12 -13.90
C LYS A 58 -17.12 2.41 -15.23
N LYS A 59 -16.07 1.92 -15.87
CA LYS A 59 -16.17 1.25 -17.18
C LYS A 59 -16.96 -0.05 -17.13
N MET A 60 -16.86 -0.77 -16.01
CA MET A 60 -17.56 -2.04 -15.80
C MET A 60 -18.94 -1.87 -15.15
N GLY A 61 -19.35 -0.66 -14.76
CA GLY A 61 -20.59 -0.43 -14.02
C GLY A 61 -20.60 -1.15 -12.66
N ARG A 62 -19.46 -1.21 -11.97
CA ARG A 62 -19.27 -1.95 -10.72
C ARG A 62 -18.87 -1.01 -9.58
N THR A 63 -19.03 -1.51 -8.37
CA THR A 63 -18.54 -0.88 -7.15
C THR A 63 -17.54 -1.78 -6.44
N ALA A 64 -16.66 -1.21 -5.63
CA ALA A 64 -15.72 -1.96 -4.80
C ALA A 64 -16.14 -1.87 -3.33
N THR A 65 -15.94 -2.97 -2.59
CA THR A 65 -16.01 -2.96 -1.14
C THR A 65 -14.72 -2.40 -0.58
N VAL A 66 -14.80 -1.32 0.19
CA VAL A 66 -13.63 -0.73 0.85
C VAL A 66 -13.32 -1.53 2.10
N LEU A 67 -12.06 -1.94 2.26
CA LEU A 67 -11.56 -2.71 3.39
C LEU A 67 -10.37 -1.98 4.01
N ASP A 68 -10.48 -1.58 5.27
CA ASP A 68 -9.47 -0.77 5.95
C ASP A 68 -8.12 -1.49 6.07
N TRP A 69 -8.12 -2.80 6.24
CA TRP A 69 -6.90 -3.60 6.32
C TRP A 69 -6.13 -3.73 4.98
N LEU A 70 -6.69 -3.27 3.85
CA LEU A 70 -5.99 -3.18 2.56
C LEU A 70 -5.10 -1.92 2.44
N GLN A 71 -5.14 -1.03 3.42
CA GLN A 71 -4.20 0.08 3.43
C GLN A 71 -2.79 -0.40 3.79
N GLU A 72 -1.80 0.31 3.28
CA GLU A 72 -0.41 0.12 3.67
C GLU A 72 -0.25 0.36 5.18
N VAL A 73 0.62 -0.40 5.83
CA VAL A 73 0.83 -0.27 7.28
C VAL A 73 1.26 1.18 7.60
N PRO A 74 0.44 1.94 8.34
CA PRO A 74 0.70 3.36 8.59
C PRO A 74 1.69 3.56 9.75
N LYS A 75 2.67 2.67 9.88
CA LYS A 75 3.66 2.71 10.94
C LYS A 75 4.96 3.32 10.43
N SER A 76 5.51 4.20 11.23
CA SER A 76 6.85 4.73 11.06
C SER A 76 7.77 4.18 12.14
N VAL A 77 9.03 4.10 11.82
CA VAL A 77 10.12 3.73 12.75
C VAL A 77 10.96 4.96 12.99
N THR A 78 11.31 5.21 14.23
CA THR A 78 12.22 6.29 14.56
C THR A 78 13.67 5.80 14.39
N ASP A 79 14.40 6.47 13.53
CA ASP A 79 15.83 6.24 13.35
C ASP A 79 16.57 6.62 14.64
N PRO A 80 17.25 5.68 15.31
CA PRO A 80 17.92 5.95 16.57
C PRO A 80 19.11 6.92 16.46
N GLU A 81 19.69 7.09 15.27
CA GLU A 81 20.82 7.99 15.06
C GLU A 81 20.37 9.42 14.79
N THR A 82 19.32 9.60 13.99
CA THR A 82 18.87 10.92 13.53
C THR A 82 17.64 11.43 14.24
N GLY A 83 16.88 10.57 14.94
CA GLY A 83 15.60 10.88 15.57
C GLY A 83 14.46 11.14 14.58
N LYS A 84 14.70 10.95 13.28
CA LYS A 84 13.69 11.15 12.23
C LYS A 84 12.81 9.93 12.07
N LYS A 85 11.56 10.16 11.70
CA LYS A 85 10.63 9.07 11.37
C LYS A 85 10.75 8.68 9.90
N HIS A 86 10.90 7.39 9.67
CA HIS A 86 10.94 6.77 8.36
C HIS A 86 9.96 5.61 8.29
N VAL A 87 9.54 5.24 7.08
CA VAL A 87 8.81 3.99 6.90
C VAL A 87 9.76 2.80 7.06
N PRO A 88 9.30 1.65 7.60
CA PRO A 88 10.19 0.53 7.93
C PRO A 88 11.07 0.02 6.79
N TRP A 89 10.60 0.11 5.56
CA TRP A 89 11.33 -0.35 4.36
C TRP A 89 12.35 0.64 3.80
N ASP A 90 12.47 1.85 4.38
CA ASP A 90 13.55 2.77 4.04
C ASP A 90 14.88 2.38 4.71
N PHE A 91 14.82 1.53 5.73
CA PHE A 91 16.02 1.04 6.39
C PHE A 91 16.64 -0.12 5.62
N MET A 92 17.97 -0.08 5.49
CA MET A 92 18.73 -1.15 4.84
C MET A 92 18.71 -2.43 5.70
N PRO A 93 18.91 -3.61 5.08
CA PRO A 93 18.88 -4.88 5.81
C PRO A 93 19.81 -4.95 7.02
N ASP A 94 20.96 -4.31 6.98
CA ASP A 94 21.93 -4.27 8.10
C ASP A 94 21.37 -3.58 9.34
N PHE A 95 20.53 -2.55 9.17
CA PHE A 95 19.81 -1.93 10.29
C PHE A 95 18.98 -2.96 11.09
N TRP A 96 18.27 -3.84 10.36
CA TRP A 96 17.41 -4.86 10.99
C TRP A 96 18.23 -6.02 11.55
N THR A 97 19.28 -6.42 10.86
CA THR A 97 20.06 -7.62 11.19
C THR A 97 20.92 -7.47 12.45
N VAL A 98 21.21 -6.25 12.89
CA VAL A 98 21.91 -6.01 14.16
C VAL A 98 21.00 -6.00 15.39
N GLN A 99 19.68 -5.97 15.19
CA GLN A 99 18.68 -5.95 16.27
C GLN A 99 18.35 -7.38 16.73
N CYS A 100 19.11 -7.94 17.67
CA CYS A 100 18.94 -9.33 18.11
C CYS A 100 17.51 -9.68 18.53
N ASP A 101 16.79 -8.75 19.17
CA ASP A 101 15.42 -8.98 19.63
C ASP A 101 14.43 -9.17 18.49
N LEU A 102 14.70 -8.67 17.28
CA LEU A 102 13.83 -8.84 16.12
C LEU A 102 13.82 -10.28 15.57
N TYR A 103 14.82 -11.09 15.92
CA TYR A 103 14.86 -12.52 15.57
C TYR A 103 14.20 -13.42 16.59
N ASP A 104 13.93 -12.90 17.79
CA ASP A 104 13.28 -13.66 18.86
C ASP A 104 11.76 -13.61 18.67
N LYS A 105 11.13 -14.77 18.51
CA LYS A 105 9.67 -14.90 18.27
C LYS A 105 8.81 -14.28 19.38
N ASP A 106 9.35 -14.15 20.59
CA ASP A 106 8.62 -13.65 21.77
C ASP A 106 8.99 -12.19 22.13
N LYS A 107 9.98 -11.61 21.43
CA LYS A 107 10.50 -10.27 21.72
C LYS A 107 10.33 -9.26 20.57
N TRP A 108 10.31 -9.70 19.32
CA TRP A 108 10.32 -8.80 18.18
C TRP A 108 9.23 -7.72 18.25
N PHE A 109 8.04 -8.08 18.68
CA PHE A 109 6.89 -7.15 18.78
C PHE A 109 6.96 -6.23 20.02
N LYS A 110 7.88 -6.46 20.94
CA LYS A 110 8.15 -5.63 22.14
C LYS A 110 9.35 -4.71 21.95
N ASN A 111 10.09 -4.89 20.86
CA ASN A 111 11.23 -4.02 20.56
C ASN A 111 10.73 -2.58 20.40
N HIS A 112 11.45 -1.60 21.00
CA HIS A 112 11.07 -0.20 21.00
C HIS A 112 10.81 0.35 19.58
N ILE A 113 11.59 -0.10 18.59
CA ILE A 113 11.42 0.26 17.19
C ILE A 113 10.01 -0.12 16.67
N MET A 114 9.49 -1.28 17.11
CA MET A 114 8.18 -1.80 16.69
C MET A 114 7.02 -1.19 17.47
N VAL A 115 7.25 -0.76 18.72
CA VAL A 115 6.19 -0.25 19.62
C VAL A 115 6.01 1.26 19.46
N GLU A 116 7.10 2.00 19.28
CA GLU A 116 7.09 3.47 19.18
C GLU A 116 6.83 3.97 17.74
N GLY A 117 6.77 3.07 16.79
CA GLY A 117 6.51 3.36 15.38
C GLY A 117 5.07 3.78 15.06
#